data_d4c49ff0dc9ed09dd4405371b173cd90
#
_entry.id   d4c49ff0dc9ed09dd4405371b173cd90
#
_cell.length_a   1.000
_cell.length_b   1.000
_cell.length_c   1.000
_cell.angle_alpha   90.00
_cell.angle_beta   90.00
_cell.angle_gamma   90.00
#
_symmetry.space_group_name_H-M   'P 1'
#
loop_
_entity.id
_entity.type
_entity.pdbx_description
1 polymer ?
#
loop_
_entity_poly.entity_id
_entity_poly.type
_entity_poly.pdbx_seq_one_letter_code
_entity_poly.pdbx_strand_id
1 'polypeptide(L)'
;MRAVLAALVLAFFPLAGSAQETPLQSLVTADASRGWEAVGRINIGRSAFCTGTLISPTLVLTAAHCLYHHDSGKAFEPADFEFLAGWRNGRAAAYRQVKRIVAHPDYVYEGRDRIDRVAYDLAFLELDQPIRLPSVRPFETGGDPLQGDAVNIVSYALERSEAPSLQQECHVVDRQPGILVLSCSVDFGASGAPIFIMHNGVPQIVSVVSAKAEMNSELVALGTAMEQPLNELKAAYAATETRFKRVTPGILSLNASAPETVGAKFVRP
;
A
#
# COMPACT_ATOMS: atom_id res chain seq x y z
N MET A 1 -80.62 -0.03 -6.10
CA MET A 1 -79.36 -0.72 -6.45
C MET A 1 -78.23 0.29 -6.32
N ARG A 2 -77.44 0.20 -5.23
CA ARG A 2 -76.27 1.10 -5.02
C ARG A 2 -75.01 0.29 -5.28
N ALA A 3 -74.23 0.67 -6.33
CA ALA A 3 -72.96 0.09 -6.66
C ALA A 3 -71.87 0.70 -5.79
N VAL A 4 -71.18 -0.11 -4.97
CA VAL A 4 -70.00 0.28 -4.18
C VAL A 4 -68.78 0.04 -5.06
N LEU A 5 -68.12 1.11 -5.50
CA LEU A 5 -66.79 1.03 -6.14
C LEU A 5 -65.74 0.87 -5.04
N ALA A 6 -65.10 -0.31 -4.97
CA ALA A 6 -63.92 -0.54 -4.15
C ALA A 6 -62.68 -0.02 -4.90
N ALA A 7 -62.05 1.04 -4.40
CA ALA A 7 -60.77 1.55 -4.89
C ALA A 7 -59.63 0.68 -4.34
N LEU A 8 -58.91 -0.01 -5.24
CA LEU A 8 -57.74 -0.81 -4.93
C LEU A 8 -56.51 0.15 -4.82
N VAL A 9 -56.05 0.44 -3.61
CA VAL A 9 -54.84 1.20 -3.37
C VAL A 9 -53.64 0.27 -3.52
N LEU A 10 -52.92 0.34 -4.66
CA LEU A 10 -51.60 -0.30 -4.81
C LEU A 10 -50.59 0.44 -3.96
N ALA A 11 -50.17 -0.11 -2.84
CA ALA A 11 -49.05 0.37 -2.06
C ALA A 11 -47.73 0.04 -2.81
N PHE A 12 -47.07 1.07 -3.41
CA PHE A 12 -45.72 0.95 -3.88
C PHE A 12 -44.77 0.89 -2.68
N PHE A 13 -44.29 -0.30 -2.34
CA PHE A 13 -43.12 -0.45 -1.46
C PHE A 13 -41.86 -0.19 -2.30
N PRO A 14 -41.00 0.79 -1.94
CA PRO A 14 -39.68 0.88 -2.55
C PRO A 14 -38.90 -0.39 -2.15
N LEU A 15 -38.53 -1.21 -3.13
CA LEU A 15 -37.50 -2.21 -2.93
C LEU A 15 -36.20 -1.45 -2.61
N ALA A 16 -35.77 -1.52 -1.37
CA ALA A 16 -34.41 -1.17 -1.00
C ALA A 16 -33.49 -2.16 -1.73
N GLY A 17 -32.91 -1.73 -2.84
CA GLY A 17 -31.87 -2.48 -3.54
C GLY A 17 -30.67 -2.55 -2.61
N SER A 18 -30.37 -3.73 -2.08
CA SER A 18 -29.07 -4.01 -1.48
C SER A 18 -28.04 -3.72 -2.58
N ALA A 19 -27.10 -2.81 -2.31
CA ALA A 19 -25.93 -2.63 -3.15
C ALA A 19 -25.19 -3.97 -3.17
N GLN A 20 -25.26 -4.67 -4.28
CA GLN A 20 -24.63 -5.98 -4.43
C GLN A 20 -23.15 -5.68 -4.67
N GLU A 21 -22.30 -6.12 -3.76
CA GLU A 21 -20.85 -6.00 -3.91
C GLU A 21 -20.39 -6.65 -5.21
N THR A 22 -19.52 -5.95 -5.96
CA THR A 22 -18.97 -6.54 -7.17
C THR A 22 -18.00 -7.67 -6.84
N PRO A 23 -18.06 -8.79 -7.57
CA PRO A 23 -17.14 -9.91 -7.35
C PRO A 23 -15.70 -9.49 -7.69
N LEU A 24 -14.74 -10.11 -7.03
CA LEU A 24 -13.31 -9.97 -7.33
C LEU A 24 -13.02 -10.37 -8.78
N GLN A 25 -12.53 -9.41 -9.57
CA GLN A 25 -12.09 -9.63 -10.94
C GLN A 25 -10.59 -9.95 -10.96
N SER A 26 -10.21 -11.12 -11.40
CA SER A 26 -8.80 -11.51 -11.55
C SER A 26 -8.15 -10.83 -12.76
N LEU A 27 -7.01 -10.16 -12.54
CA LEU A 27 -6.28 -9.40 -13.57
C LEU A 27 -5.17 -10.25 -14.22
N VAL A 28 -5.53 -11.42 -14.73
CA VAL A 28 -4.57 -12.42 -15.25
C VAL A 28 -3.97 -12.08 -16.61
N THR A 29 -4.59 -11.19 -17.38
CA THR A 29 -4.07 -10.79 -18.71
C THR A 29 -3.34 -9.44 -18.62
N ALA A 30 -2.48 -9.17 -19.60
CA ALA A 30 -1.80 -7.87 -19.70
C ALA A 30 -2.79 -6.71 -19.91
N ASP A 31 -3.87 -6.99 -20.59
CA ASP A 31 -4.90 -6.00 -20.87
C ASP A 31 -5.74 -5.71 -19.62
N ALA A 32 -6.16 -6.75 -18.90
CA ALA A 32 -6.91 -6.60 -17.64
C ALA A 32 -6.11 -5.89 -16.55
N SER A 33 -4.78 -6.11 -16.47
CA SER A 33 -3.91 -5.47 -15.47
C SER A 33 -3.41 -4.07 -15.87
N ARG A 34 -3.76 -3.61 -17.07
CA ARG A 34 -3.31 -2.30 -17.58
C ARG A 34 -3.72 -1.16 -16.65
N GLY A 35 -2.73 -0.35 -16.27
CA GLY A 35 -2.92 0.78 -15.35
C GLY A 35 -2.80 0.42 -13.86
N TRP A 36 -2.71 -0.89 -13.53
CA TRP A 36 -2.54 -1.37 -12.16
C TRP A 36 -1.14 -1.92 -11.86
N GLU A 37 -0.21 -1.82 -12.81
CA GLU A 37 1.14 -2.40 -12.71
C GLU A 37 2.00 -1.80 -11.59
N ALA A 38 1.62 -0.64 -11.05
CA ALA A 38 2.28 -0.05 -9.89
C ALA A 38 1.86 -0.73 -8.57
N VAL A 39 0.75 -1.50 -8.57
CA VAL A 39 0.45 -2.43 -7.47
C VAL A 39 1.30 -3.67 -7.66
N GLY A 40 1.98 -4.08 -6.61
CA GLY A 40 2.91 -5.21 -6.65
C GLY A 40 2.76 -6.15 -5.46
N ARG A 41 3.27 -7.36 -5.63
CA ARG A 41 3.45 -8.31 -4.56
C ARG A 41 4.77 -7.99 -3.84
N ILE A 42 4.75 -8.01 -2.53
CA ILE A 42 5.94 -7.89 -1.69
C ILE A 42 6.25 -9.28 -1.15
N ASN A 43 7.30 -9.92 -1.66
CA ASN A 43 7.82 -11.16 -1.06
C ASN A 43 8.58 -10.81 0.22
N ILE A 44 8.39 -11.61 1.28
CA ILE A 44 8.97 -11.40 2.59
C ILE A 44 9.61 -12.71 3.05
N GLY A 45 10.94 -12.73 3.15
CA GLY A 45 11.68 -13.93 3.46
C GLY A 45 11.40 -15.06 2.47
N ARG A 46 11.07 -16.26 2.96
CA ARG A 46 10.90 -17.46 2.12
C ARG A 46 9.46 -17.79 1.75
N SER A 47 8.48 -17.35 2.51
CA SER A 47 7.11 -17.87 2.38
C SER A 47 6.00 -16.87 2.65
N ALA A 48 6.29 -15.73 3.23
CA ALA A 48 5.30 -14.69 3.48
C ALA A 48 5.25 -13.69 2.31
N PHE A 49 4.10 -13.07 2.13
CA PHE A 49 3.95 -11.95 1.21
C PHE A 49 2.85 -10.99 1.67
N CYS A 50 2.98 -9.77 1.21
CA CYS A 50 1.99 -8.70 1.32
C CYS A 50 1.75 -8.09 -0.06
N THR A 51 0.81 -7.17 -0.14
CA THR A 51 0.61 -6.29 -1.28
C THR A 51 1.21 -4.91 -0.96
N GLY A 52 1.69 -4.21 -1.96
CA GLY A 52 2.12 -2.82 -1.85
C GLY A 52 1.94 -2.08 -3.15
N THR A 53 2.11 -0.76 -3.12
CA THR A 53 1.95 0.06 -4.30
C THR A 53 2.99 1.17 -4.39
N LEU A 54 3.47 1.45 -5.59
CA LEU A 54 4.36 2.58 -5.84
C LEU A 54 3.61 3.90 -5.70
N ILE A 55 4.15 4.80 -4.89
CA ILE A 55 3.74 6.22 -4.78
C ILE A 55 4.80 7.17 -5.34
N SER A 56 5.99 6.64 -5.64
CA SER A 56 7.05 7.29 -6.42
C SER A 56 7.89 6.21 -7.12
N PRO A 57 8.79 6.56 -8.05
CA PRO A 57 9.63 5.56 -8.71
C PRO A 57 10.48 4.69 -7.77
N THR A 58 10.72 5.13 -6.55
CA THR A 58 11.56 4.43 -5.56
C THR A 58 10.84 4.09 -4.26
N LEU A 59 9.57 4.46 -4.09
CA LEU A 59 8.89 4.34 -2.81
C LEU A 59 7.61 3.54 -2.95
N VAL A 60 7.52 2.44 -2.21
CA VAL A 60 6.35 1.58 -2.09
C VAL A 60 5.67 1.86 -0.76
N LEU A 61 4.35 2.09 -0.80
CA LEU A 61 3.47 2.16 0.35
C LEU A 61 2.89 0.77 0.62
N THR A 62 2.86 0.37 1.89
CA THR A 62 2.29 -0.91 2.38
C THR A 62 1.86 -0.78 3.83
N ALA A 63 1.41 -1.87 4.46
CA ALA A 63 1.07 -1.92 5.87
C ALA A 63 2.31 -2.12 6.75
N ALA A 64 2.34 -1.49 7.92
CA ALA A 64 3.47 -1.60 8.85
C ALA A 64 3.61 -3.01 9.43
N HIS A 65 2.49 -3.72 9.68
CA HIS A 65 2.56 -5.10 10.19
C HIS A 65 3.29 -6.06 9.27
N CYS A 66 3.36 -5.77 7.95
CA CYS A 66 4.15 -6.56 6.99
C CYS A 66 5.66 -6.52 7.27
N LEU A 67 6.13 -5.57 8.08
CA LEU A 67 7.55 -5.44 8.43
C LEU A 67 7.97 -6.33 9.62
N TYR A 68 7.04 -7.13 10.19
CA TYR A 68 7.28 -7.87 11.41
C TYR A 68 6.96 -9.35 11.24
N HIS A 69 7.77 -10.20 11.86
CA HIS A 69 7.47 -11.62 12.00
C HIS A 69 6.21 -11.83 12.83
N HIS A 70 5.23 -12.50 12.25
CA HIS A 70 3.93 -12.73 12.85
C HIS A 70 3.99 -13.42 14.23
N ASP A 71 4.89 -14.39 14.40
CA ASP A 71 4.97 -15.18 15.63
C ASP A 71 5.80 -14.52 16.73
N SER A 72 6.86 -13.79 16.37
CA SER A 72 7.82 -13.23 17.33
C SER A 72 7.70 -11.71 17.51
N GLY A 73 6.99 -11.01 16.61
CA GLY A 73 6.96 -9.55 16.59
C GLY A 73 8.31 -8.89 16.25
N LYS A 74 9.32 -9.69 15.88
CA LYS A 74 10.63 -9.16 15.50
C LYS A 74 10.54 -8.52 14.11
N ALA A 75 11.12 -7.34 13.95
CA ALA A 75 11.21 -6.71 12.64
C ALA A 75 12.06 -7.53 11.66
N PHE A 76 11.65 -7.58 10.41
CA PHE A 76 12.45 -8.04 9.29
C PHE A 76 13.54 -7.02 8.95
N GLU A 77 14.60 -7.48 8.28
CA GLU A 77 15.61 -6.61 7.71
C GLU A 77 15.23 -6.20 6.27
N PRO A 78 15.69 -5.04 5.77
CA PRO A 78 15.40 -4.62 4.39
C PRO A 78 15.71 -5.67 3.32
N ALA A 79 16.77 -6.46 3.52
CA ALA A 79 17.19 -7.53 2.60
C ALA A 79 16.20 -8.72 2.52
N ASP A 80 15.25 -8.82 3.46
CA ASP A 80 14.22 -9.86 3.45
C ASP A 80 13.09 -9.54 2.48
N PHE A 81 13.06 -8.31 1.91
CA PHE A 81 11.96 -7.84 1.06
C PHE A 81 12.37 -7.74 -0.40
N GLU A 82 11.48 -8.24 -1.27
CA GLU A 82 11.54 -8.02 -2.72
C GLU A 82 10.19 -7.51 -3.21
N PHE A 83 10.18 -6.38 -3.92
CA PHE A 83 8.98 -5.83 -4.55
C PHE A 83 8.88 -6.26 -6.01
N LEU A 84 7.75 -6.86 -6.36
CA LEU A 84 7.41 -7.37 -7.68
C LEU A 84 6.29 -6.51 -8.28
N ALA A 85 6.63 -5.45 -9.01
CA ALA A 85 5.66 -4.56 -9.63
C ALA A 85 4.84 -5.30 -10.69
N GLY A 86 3.51 -5.22 -10.62
CA GLY A 86 2.61 -5.84 -11.59
C GLY A 86 2.83 -7.35 -11.76
N TRP A 87 3.15 -8.05 -10.66
CA TRP A 87 3.35 -9.51 -10.66
C TRP A 87 2.14 -10.24 -11.25
N ARG A 88 2.39 -11.11 -12.22
CA ARG A 88 1.34 -11.90 -12.87
C ARG A 88 1.92 -13.15 -13.51
N ASN A 89 1.35 -14.32 -13.18
CA ASN A 89 1.66 -15.61 -13.81
C ASN A 89 3.18 -15.88 -13.93
N GLY A 90 3.91 -15.73 -12.81
CA GLY A 90 5.35 -15.99 -12.77
C GLY A 90 6.24 -14.85 -13.28
N ARG A 91 5.69 -13.67 -13.64
CA ARG A 91 6.46 -12.52 -14.14
C ARG A 91 5.99 -11.20 -13.54
N ALA A 92 6.94 -10.37 -13.16
CA ALA A 92 6.69 -8.97 -12.81
C ALA A 92 7.15 -8.03 -13.95
N ALA A 93 6.57 -6.84 -14.00
CA ALA A 93 7.07 -5.76 -14.85
C ALA A 93 8.45 -5.28 -14.37
N ALA A 94 8.69 -5.29 -13.06
CA ALA A 94 10.00 -5.03 -12.47
C ALA A 94 10.14 -5.76 -11.13
N TYR A 95 11.38 -6.18 -10.83
CA TYR A 95 11.81 -6.79 -9.56
C TYR A 95 12.77 -5.82 -8.89
N ARG A 96 12.58 -5.49 -7.61
CA ARG A 96 13.45 -4.58 -6.86
C ARG A 96 13.66 -5.07 -5.44
N GLN A 97 14.91 -5.03 -5.02
CA GLN A 97 15.26 -5.23 -3.62
C GLN A 97 14.92 -3.96 -2.83
N VAL A 98 14.73 -4.13 -1.54
CA VAL A 98 14.47 -3.03 -0.62
C VAL A 98 15.76 -2.66 0.10
N LYS A 99 16.12 -1.40 0.07
CA LYS A 99 17.33 -0.89 0.76
C LYS A 99 17.03 -0.27 2.12
N ARG A 100 15.76 0.12 2.37
CA ARG A 100 15.32 0.74 3.61
C ARG A 100 13.84 0.49 3.83
N ILE A 101 13.47 0.25 5.08
CA ILE A 101 12.09 0.14 5.54
C ILE A 101 11.81 1.19 6.61
N VAL A 102 10.62 1.78 6.62
CA VAL A 102 10.21 2.76 7.62
C VAL A 102 8.75 2.50 7.97
N ALA A 103 8.49 2.05 9.20
CA ALA A 103 7.14 1.98 9.75
C ALA A 103 6.69 3.36 10.25
N HIS A 104 5.38 3.57 10.35
CA HIS A 104 4.83 4.73 11.05
C HIS A 104 5.40 4.81 12.48
N PRO A 105 5.82 5.99 12.97
CA PRO A 105 6.48 6.11 14.27
C PRO A 105 5.62 5.65 15.46
N ASP A 106 4.31 5.80 15.37
CA ASP A 106 3.36 5.39 16.40
C ASP A 106 2.82 3.96 16.21
N TYR A 107 3.30 3.24 15.18
CA TYR A 107 2.95 1.85 15.01
C TYR A 107 3.69 0.97 16.01
N VAL A 108 2.94 0.22 16.83
CA VAL A 108 3.49 -0.73 17.80
C VAL A 108 2.96 -2.12 17.48
N TYR A 109 3.88 -3.06 17.22
CA TYR A 109 3.53 -4.47 16.99
C TYR A 109 3.34 -5.18 18.34
N GLU A 110 2.12 -5.10 18.92
CA GLU A 110 1.75 -5.78 20.16
C GLU A 110 0.60 -6.76 19.93
N GLY A 111 0.90 -8.04 19.74
CA GLY A 111 -0.14 -9.08 19.59
C GLY A 111 -1.01 -8.96 18.33
N ARG A 112 -1.99 -9.86 18.17
CA ARG A 112 -2.76 -10.00 16.93
C ARG A 112 -3.99 -9.09 16.85
N ASP A 113 -4.57 -8.68 17.97
CA ASP A 113 -6.00 -8.30 18.01
C ASP A 113 -6.25 -6.85 18.48
N ARG A 114 -5.28 -5.95 18.35
CA ARG A 114 -5.50 -4.54 18.73
C ARG A 114 -5.99 -3.73 17.54
N ILE A 115 -7.25 -3.33 17.57
CA ILE A 115 -7.87 -2.50 16.53
C ILE A 115 -7.23 -1.11 16.42
N ASP A 116 -6.74 -0.57 17.53
CA ASP A 116 -6.04 0.72 17.59
C ASP A 116 -4.74 0.76 16.77
N ARG A 117 -4.10 -0.40 16.48
CA ARG A 117 -2.95 -0.48 15.57
C ARG A 117 -3.28 -0.08 14.14
N VAL A 118 -4.51 -0.36 13.71
CA VAL A 118 -4.97 -0.10 12.35
C VAL A 118 -4.79 1.37 11.99
N ALA A 119 -4.97 2.29 12.95
CA ALA A 119 -4.84 3.72 12.75
C ALA A 119 -3.44 4.17 12.29
N TYR A 120 -2.40 3.38 12.59
CA TYR A 120 -1.00 3.69 12.27
C TYR A 120 -0.32 2.63 11.42
N ASP A 121 -1.09 1.71 10.84
CA ASP A 121 -0.56 0.55 10.11
C ASP A 121 -0.11 0.91 8.70
N LEU A 122 0.82 1.85 8.59
CA LEU A 122 1.45 2.31 7.35
C LEU A 122 2.96 2.16 7.39
N ALA A 123 3.54 1.77 6.26
CA ALA A 123 4.99 1.69 6.10
C ALA A 123 5.43 2.07 4.67
N PHE A 124 6.68 2.50 4.59
CA PHE A 124 7.40 2.66 3.32
C PHE A 124 8.49 1.62 3.15
N LEU A 125 8.58 1.08 1.92
CA LEU A 125 9.74 0.35 1.45
C LEU A 125 10.44 1.21 0.39
N GLU A 126 11.68 1.58 0.64
CA GLU A 126 12.50 2.27 -0.35
C GLU A 126 13.26 1.26 -1.19
N LEU A 127 13.05 1.30 -2.49
CA LEU A 127 13.66 0.40 -3.46
C LEU A 127 15.14 0.76 -3.68
N ASP A 128 15.96 -0.24 -3.96
CA ASP A 128 17.38 -0.11 -4.30
C ASP A 128 17.60 0.68 -5.59
N GLN A 129 16.69 0.52 -6.55
CA GLN A 129 16.72 1.21 -7.84
C GLN A 129 15.31 1.70 -8.24
N PRO A 130 15.22 2.83 -8.95
CA PRO A 130 13.92 3.33 -9.40
C PRO A 130 13.30 2.43 -10.47
N ILE A 131 11.96 2.38 -10.48
CA ILE A 131 11.16 1.82 -11.56
C ILE A 131 10.71 2.97 -12.45
N ARG A 132 11.21 3.02 -13.70
CA ARG A 132 10.91 4.09 -14.69
C ARG A 132 10.35 3.50 -15.97
N LEU A 133 9.50 2.49 -15.86
CA LEU A 133 8.82 1.90 -17.01
C LEU A 133 7.55 2.71 -17.33
N PRO A 134 7.28 3.02 -18.61
CA PRO A 134 6.07 3.76 -19.01
C PRO A 134 4.76 3.09 -18.58
N SER A 135 4.75 1.76 -18.46
CA SER A 135 3.61 0.97 -17.99
C SER A 135 3.43 0.98 -16.46
N VAL A 136 4.47 1.29 -15.69
CA VAL A 136 4.44 1.27 -14.22
C VAL A 136 4.44 2.71 -13.72
N ARG A 137 3.25 3.27 -13.54
CA ARG A 137 3.07 4.66 -13.08
C ARG A 137 2.70 4.67 -11.62
N PRO A 138 3.50 5.31 -10.75
CA PRO A 138 3.14 5.50 -9.35
C PRO A 138 1.78 6.18 -9.21
N PHE A 139 1.02 5.79 -8.20
CA PHE A 139 -0.27 6.41 -7.88
C PHE A 139 -0.08 7.63 -6.97
N GLU A 140 -0.95 8.60 -7.14
CA GLU A 140 -1.10 9.71 -6.20
C GLU A 140 -1.90 9.27 -4.98
N THR A 141 -1.70 9.96 -3.86
CA THR A 141 -2.48 9.79 -2.64
C THR A 141 -3.55 10.86 -2.56
N GLY A 142 -4.79 10.47 -2.24
CA GLY A 142 -5.93 11.37 -2.04
C GLY A 142 -6.21 11.64 -0.56
N GLY A 143 -7.23 12.45 -0.30
CA GLY A 143 -7.77 12.68 1.04
C GLY A 143 -8.62 11.51 1.54
N ASP A 144 -8.99 11.56 2.83
CA ASP A 144 -9.79 10.52 3.44
C ASP A 144 -11.21 10.48 2.85
N PRO A 145 -11.73 9.29 2.50
CA PRO A 145 -13.08 9.12 1.96
C PRO A 145 -14.14 9.36 3.05
N LEU A 146 -15.34 9.68 2.64
CA LEU A 146 -16.51 9.79 3.51
C LEU A 146 -17.24 8.43 3.62
N GLN A 147 -18.02 8.28 4.68
CA GLN A 147 -18.94 7.14 4.79
C GLN A 147 -19.90 7.12 3.60
N GLY A 148 -20.08 5.97 2.98
CA GLY A 148 -20.90 5.77 1.79
C GLY A 148 -20.13 5.92 0.47
N ASP A 149 -18.91 6.45 0.48
CA ASP A 149 -18.12 6.57 -0.74
C ASP A 149 -17.79 5.19 -1.31
N ALA A 150 -17.88 5.09 -2.64
CA ALA A 150 -17.45 3.91 -3.38
C ALA A 150 -15.93 3.88 -3.50
N VAL A 151 -15.34 2.74 -3.18
CA VAL A 151 -13.89 2.52 -3.25
C VAL A 151 -13.58 1.26 -4.05
N ASN A 152 -12.36 1.18 -4.54
CA ASN A 152 -11.83 0.02 -5.27
C ASN A 152 -10.59 -0.51 -4.54
N ILE A 153 -10.37 -1.82 -4.62
CA ILE A 153 -9.16 -2.44 -4.08
C ILE A 153 -8.46 -3.28 -5.13
N VAL A 154 -7.15 -3.19 -5.22
CA VAL A 154 -6.32 -4.08 -6.03
C VAL A 154 -5.36 -4.81 -5.10
N SER A 155 -5.44 -6.15 -5.04
CA SER A 155 -4.69 -6.91 -4.06
C SER A 155 -4.28 -8.29 -4.56
N TYR A 156 -3.18 -8.80 -4.01
CA TYR A 156 -2.83 -10.22 -4.02
C TYR A 156 -3.42 -10.89 -2.78
N ALA A 157 -3.66 -12.19 -2.82
CA ALA A 157 -4.02 -12.97 -1.65
C ALA A 157 -3.59 -14.42 -1.81
N LEU A 158 -3.62 -15.21 -0.74
CA LEU A 158 -3.06 -16.56 -0.69
C LEU A 158 -3.59 -17.46 -1.81
N GLU A 159 -4.90 -17.48 -2.06
CA GLU A 159 -5.53 -18.27 -3.12
C GLU A 159 -5.42 -17.65 -4.51
N ARG A 160 -4.93 -16.42 -4.63
CA ARG A 160 -4.77 -15.64 -5.86
C ARG A 160 -3.45 -14.85 -5.86
N SER A 161 -2.38 -15.51 -5.42
CA SER A 161 -1.05 -14.92 -5.27
C SER A 161 -0.32 -14.71 -6.60
N GLU A 162 -0.79 -15.36 -7.67
CA GLU A 162 -0.14 -15.36 -8.97
C GLU A 162 -0.62 -14.23 -9.91
N ALA A 163 -1.69 -13.55 -9.56
CA ALA A 163 -2.15 -12.34 -10.25
C ALA A 163 -2.94 -11.46 -9.28
N PRO A 164 -2.93 -10.14 -9.45
CA PRO A 164 -3.74 -9.28 -8.62
C PRO A 164 -5.22 -9.44 -8.99
N SER A 165 -6.09 -9.13 -8.06
CA SER A 165 -7.52 -9.01 -8.29
C SER A 165 -8.00 -7.61 -7.97
N LEU A 166 -8.92 -7.11 -8.78
CA LEU A 166 -9.62 -5.85 -8.60
C LEU A 166 -11.02 -6.16 -8.06
N GLN A 167 -11.42 -5.52 -6.98
CA GLN A 167 -12.81 -5.38 -6.57
C GLN A 167 -13.20 -3.92 -6.72
N GLN A 168 -14.24 -3.69 -7.50
CA GLN A 168 -14.82 -2.37 -7.71
C GLN A 168 -16.04 -2.18 -6.83
N GLU A 169 -16.38 -0.93 -6.53
CA GLU A 169 -17.64 -0.57 -5.87
C GLU A 169 -17.90 -1.25 -4.53
N CYS A 170 -16.86 -1.58 -3.77
CA CYS A 170 -17.06 -1.71 -2.34
C CYS A 170 -17.15 -0.32 -1.69
N HIS A 171 -17.59 -0.22 -0.44
CA HIS A 171 -17.97 1.06 0.15
C HIS A 171 -17.31 1.27 1.52
N VAL A 172 -17.14 2.53 1.89
CA VAL A 172 -16.84 2.91 3.27
C VAL A 172 -18.11 2.76 4.09
N VAL A 173 -18.20 1.69 4.89
CA VAL A 173 -19.39 1.39 5.70
C VAL A 173 -19.38 2.10 7.05
N ASP A 174 -18.21 2.37 7.60
CA ASP A 174 -18.05 3.13 8.84
C ASP A 174 -16.68 3.83 8.88
N ARG A 175 -16.54 4.82 9.76
CA ARG A 175 -15.29 5.53 10.04
C ARG A 175 -15.10 5.67 11.54
N GLN A 176 -13.91 5.31 12.00
CA GLN A 176 -13.45 5.55 13.36
C GLN A 176 -12.16 6.38 13.33
N PRO A 177 -11.71 6.97 14.43
CA PRO A 177 -10.47 7.75 14.44
C PRO A 177 -9.27 6.95 13.87
N GLY A 178 -8.76 7.38 12.71
CA GLY A 178 -7.65 6.71 12.01
C GLY A 178 -8.00 5.42 11.27
N ILE A 179 -9.27 4.98 11.27
CA ILE A 179 -9.68 3.68 10.71
C ILE A 179 -10.85 3.85 9.76
N LEU A 180 -10.76 3.20 8.60
CA LEU A 180 -11.87 3.01 7.67
C LEU A 180 -12.36 1.57 7.76
N VAL A 181 -13.68 1.40 7.85
CA VAL A 181 -14.35 0.09 7.76
C VAL A 181 -14.96 -0.01 6.37
N LEU A 182 -14.63 -1.07 5.65
CA LEU A 182 -14.93 -1.22 4.23
C LEU A 182 -15.64 -2.54 3.96
N SER A 183 -16.60 -2.54 3.06
CA SER A 183 -17.29 -3.76 2.63
C SER A 183 -16.44 -4.65 1.70
N CYS A 184 -15.22 -4.21 1.34
CA CYS A 184 -14.35 -4.94 0.44
C CYS A 184 -13.96 -6.33 0.98
N SER A 185 -13.90 -7.31 0.06
CA SER A 185 -13.42 -8.66 0.37
C SER A 185 -11.88 -8.70 0.41
N VAL A 186 -11.32 -9.00 1.57
CA VAL A 186 -9.87 -9.14 1.76
C VAL A 186 -9.54 -10.49 2.40
N ASP A 187 -8.32 -10.99 2.13
CA ASP A 187 -7.81 -12.21 2.70
C ASP A 187 -6.29 -12.12 2.91
N PHE A 188 -5.67 -13.16 3.50
CA PHE A 188 -4.23 -13.20 3.73
C PHE A 188 -3.43 -12.88 2.46
N GLY A 189 -2.49 -11.94 2.57
CA GLY A 189 -1.71 -11.39 1.45
C GLY A 189 -2.28 -10.08 0.88
N ALA A 190 -3.56 -9.75 1.15
CA ALA A 190 -4.11 -8.44 0.82
C ALA A 190 -3.61 -7.32 1.76
N SER A 191 -2.94 -7.66 2.85
CA SER A 191 -2.26 -6.71 3.75
C SER A 191 -1.39 -5.75 2.95
N GLY A 192 -1.53 -4.45 3.22
CA GLY A 192 -0.80 -3.41 2.49
C GLY A 192 -1.37 -3.05 1.11
N ALA A 193 -2.46 -3.70 0.68
CA ALA A 193 -3.10 -3.38 -0.59
C ALA A 193 -3.68 -1.96 -0.58
N PRO A 194 -3.50 -1.21 -1.69
CA PRO A 194 -4.07 0.12 -1.81
C PRO A 194 -5.59 0.06 -2.00
N ILE A 195 -6.27 0.98 -1.35
CA ILE A 195 -7.68 1.28 -1.53
C ILE A 195 -7.77 2.59 -2.28
N PHE A 196 -8.54 2.62 -3.35
CA PHE A 196 -8.61 3.75 -4.27
C PHE A 196 -9.99 4.39 -4.30
N ILE A 197 -10.02 5.70 -4.47
CA ILE A 197 -11.16 6.45 -5.01
C ILE A 197 -10.86 6.84 -6.45
N MET A 198 -11.88 6.86 -7.30
CA MET A 198 -11.77 7.37 -8.66
C MET A 198 -12.10 8.87 -8.67
N HIS A 199 -11.08 9.70 -8.79
CA HIS A 199 -11.27 11.15 -8.93
C HIS A 199 -11.13 11.55 -10.40
N ASN A 200 -12.24 11.97 -11.04
CA ASN A 200 -12.28 12.29 -12.48
C ASN A 200 -11.71 11.17 -13.38
N GLY A 201 -11.99 9.91 -13.03
CA GLY A 201 -11.49 8.74 -13.75
C GLY A 201 -10.03 8.35 -13.46
N VAL A 202 -9.35 9.06 -12.54
CA VAL A 202 -7.97 8.76 -12.11
C VAL A 202 -8.00 8.14 -10.71
N PRO A 203 -7.41 6.94 -10.51
CA PRO A 203 -7.34 6.32 -9.20
C PRO A 203 -6.37 7.06 -8.27
N GLN A 204 -6.83 7.40 -7.05
CA GLN A 204 -6.02 7.96 -5.98
C GLN A 204 -6.10 7.05 -4.76
N ILE A 205 -4.96 6.80 -4.12
CA ILE A 205 -4.89 5.96 -2.92
C ILE A 205 -5.43 6.77 -1.74
N VAL A 206 -6.44 6.22 -1.07
CA VAL A 206 -7.10 6.87 0.09
C VAL A 206 -6.98 6.06 1.37
N SER A 207 -6.51 4.81 1.27
CA SER A 207 -6.28 3.92 2.42
C SER A 207 -5.39 2.74 2.03
N VAL A 208 -4.95 2.01 3.04
CA VAL A 208 -4.18 0.76 2.90
C VAL A 208 -4.85 -0.30 3.77
N VAL A 209 -5.03 -1.49 3.22
CA VAL A 209 -5.60 -2.64 3.95
C VAL A 209 -4.69 -3.04 5.10
N SER A 210 -5.25 -3.05 6.31
CA SER A 210 -4.57 -3.45 7.54
C SER A 210 -5.05 -4.80 8.04
N ALA A 211 -6.36 -5.01 8.12
CA ALA A 211 -6.91 -6.21 8.73
C ALA A 211 -8.25 -6.62 8.11
N LYS A 212 -8.67 -7.85 8.44
CA LYS A 212 -10.01 -8.37 8.23
C LYS A 212 -10.70 -8.43 9.59
N ALA A 213 -11.95 -8.04 9.63
CA ALA A 213 -12.77 -8.04 10.85
C ALA A 213 -14.19 -8.53 10.55
N GLU A 214 -15.01 -8.64 11.58
CA GLU A 214 -16.42 -8.91 11.49
C GLU A 214 -17.20 -7.76 12.14
N MET A 215 -18.21 -7.26 11.45
CA MET A 215 -19.12 -6.24 11.94
C MET A 215 -20.56 -6.66 11.60
N ASN A 216 -21.43 -6.77 12.62
CA ASN A 216 -22.82 -7.21 12.45
C ASN A 216 -22.97 -8.56 11.72
N SER A 217 -22.07 -9.52 11.98
CA SER A 217 -22.00 -10.83 11.33
C SER A 217 -21.63 -10.79 9.83
N GLU A 218 -21.12 -9.65 9.33
CA GLU A 218 -20.59 -9.51 7.99
C GLU A 218 -19.07 -9.32 8.05
N LEU A 219 -18.35 -9.90 7.09
CA LEU A 219 -16.92 -9.71 6.98
C LEU A 219 -16.63 -8.34 6.38
N VAL A 220 -15.73 -7.60 7.01
CA VAL A 220 -15.30 -6.26 6.59
C VAL A 220 -13.78 -6.19 6.51
N ALA A 221 -13.29 -5.30 5.66
CA ALA A 221 -11.89 -4.90 5.66
C ALA A 221 -11.69 -3.67 6.55
N LEU A 222 -10.58 -3.63 7.27
CA LEU A 222 -10.13 -2.44 7.98
C LEU A 222 -8.96 -1.83 7.23
N GLY A 223 -9.06 -0.53 6.97
CA GLY A 223 -8.01 0.26 6.34
C GLY A 223 -7.55 1.41 7.24
N THR A 224 -6.29 1.80 7.10
CA THR A 224 -5.74 2.96 7.78
C THR A 224 -6.19 4.23 7.06
N ALA A 225 -6.81 5.19 7.76
CA ALA A 225 -7.05 6.53 7.26
C ALA A 225 -5.70 7.21 6.98
N MET A 226 -5.56 7.90 5.83
CA MET A 226 -4.22 8.23 5.33
C MET A 226 -3.80 9.67 5.57
N GLU A 227 -4.71 10.62 5.73
CA GLU A 227 -4.37 12.05 5.68
C GLU A 227 -3.29 12.44 6.69
N GLN A 228 -3.51 12.20 7.97
CA GLN A 228 -2.55 12.51 9.02
C GLN A 228 -1.43 11.45 9.11
N PRO A 229 -1.72 10.13 9.22
CA PRO A 229 -0.67 9.11 9.39
C PRO A 229 0.33 9.07 8.23
N LEU A 230 -0.12 9.32 6.99
CA LEU A 230 0.79 9.37 5.85
C LEU A 230 1.75 10.56 5.93
N ASN A 231 1.30 11.73 6.40
CA ASN A 231 2.16 12.90 6.56
C ASN A 231 3.21 12.67 7.66
N GLU A 232 2.83 12.02 8.75
CA GLU A 232 3.74 11.62 9.84
C GLU A 232 4.76 10.60 9.36
N LEU A 233 4.34 9.59 8.59
CA LEU A 233 5.24 8.62 7.97
C LEU A 233 6.21 9.27 6.97
N LYS A 234 5.76 10.23 6.15
CA LYS A 234 6.63 11.00 5.25
C LYS A 234 7.68 11.81 6.03
N ALA A 235 7.30 12.42 7.15
CA ALA A 235 8.23 13.13 8.01
C ALA A 235 9.27 12.20 8.65
N ALA A 236 8.85 11.04 9.15
CA ALA A 236 9.75 10.01 9.69
C ALA A 236 10.72 9.48 8.63
N TYR A 237 10.22 9.24 7.41
CA TYR A 237 11.04 8.83 6.27
C TYR A 237 12.12 9.87 5.93
N ALA A 238 11.76 11.15 5.84
CA ALA A 238 12.69 12.24 5.58
C ALA A 238 13.74 12.40 6.70
N ALA A 239 13.34 12.22 7.97
CA ALA A 239 14.26 12.29 9.12
C ALA A 239 15.32 11.18 9.10
N THR A 240 14.99 9.99 8.59
CA THR A 240 15.96 8.90 8.44
C THR A 240 16.96 9.13 7.30
N GLU A 241 16.60 9.85 6.25
CA GLU A 241 17.53 10.25 5.18
C GLU A 241 18.65 11.15 5.66
N THR A 242 18.36 12.06 6.59
CA THR A 242 19.35 13.01 7.11
C THR A 242 20.44 12.34 7.93
N ARG A 243 20.19 11.17 8.53
CA ARG A 243 21.21 10.39 9.28
C ARG A 243 22.25 9.74 8.36
N PHE A 244 21.93 9.54 7.07
CA PHE A 244 22.82 8.98 6.06
C PHE A 244 23.34 10.01 5.08
N LYS A 245 23.29 11.32 5.40
CA LYS A 245 23.98 12.32 4.60
C LYS A 245 25.44 11.88 4.47
N ARG A 246 25.85 11.54 3.26
CA ARG A 246 27.26 11.38 2.89
C ARG A 246 28.00 12.56 3.48
N VAL A 247 28.94 12.29 4.38
CA VAL A 247 30.01 13.23 4.66
C VAL A 247 30.70 13.39 3.30
N THR A 248 30.40 14.46 2.58
CA THR A 248 31.21 14.86 1.44
C THR A 248 32.59 15.05 2.03
N PRO A 249 33.62 14.30 1.62
CA PRO A 249 34.97 14.57 2.11
C PRO A 249 35.23 16.02 1.76
N GLY A 250 35.41 16.87 2.78
CA GLY A 250 35.86 18.24 2.54
C GLY A 250 37.13 18.12 1.71
N ILE A 251 37.15 18.77 0.56
CA ILE A 251 38.41 18.95 -0.15
C ILE A 251 39.31 19.71 0.82
N LEU A 252 40.24 18.98 1.45
CA LEU A 252 41.33 19.60 2.17
C LEU A 252 42.12 20.37 1.11
N SER A 253 41.85 21.67 0.96
CA SER A 253 42.73 22.58 0.29
C SER A 253 44.01 22.59 1.12
N LEU A 254 44.99 21.83 0.69
CA LEU A 254 46.37 22.00 1.10
C LEU A 254 46.80 23.35 0.54
N ASN A 255 46.64 24.39 1.34
CA ASN A 255 47.41 25.61 1.12
C ASN A 255 48.91 25.22 1.28
N ALA A 256 49.53 24.99 0.13
CA ALA A 256 50.96 24.77 0.03
C ALA A 256 51.67 26.06 0.36
N SER A 257 52.00 26.25 1.66
CA SER A 257 53.26 26.92 2.01
C SER A 257 54.33 25.85 1.83
N ALA A 258 55.15 25.98 0.83
CA ALA A 258 56.19 25.02 0.52
C ALA A 258 57.16 24.86 1.73
N PRO A 259 57.62 23.62 1.98
CA PRO A 259 59.04 23.39 2.13
C PRO A 259 59.56 22.42 1.08
N GLU A 260 60.79 22.71 0.72
CA GLU A 260 61.63 22.06 -0.24
C GLU A 260 61.78 20.55 -0.09
N THR A 261 61.88 19.91 -1.24
CA THR A 261 62.60 18.65 -1.51
C THR A 261 62.18 17.37 -0.77
N VAL A 262 61.27 16.63 -1.39
CA VAL A 262 61.45 15.16 -1.45
C VAL A 262 61.15 14.71 -2.92
N GLY A 263 62.23 14.41 -3.65
CA GLY A 263 62.16 13.89 -5.00
C GLY A 263 61.57 12.48 -5.01
N ALA A 264 60.37 12.35 -5.61
CA ALA A 264 59.83 11.05 -5.97
C ALA A 264 60.54 10.56 -7.24
N LYS A 265 61.36 9.52 -7.12
CA LYS A 265 62.03 8.85 -8.21
C LYS A 265 61.08 7.87 -8.87
N PHE A 266 60.55 8.18 -10.05
CA PHE A 266 59.82 7.20 -10.85
C PHE A 266 60.81 6.24 -11.51
N VAL A 267 60.72 4.96 -11.18
CA VAL A 267 61.41 3.89 -11.91
C VAL A 267 60.43 3.40 -12.98
N ARG A 268 60.81 3.54 -14.26
CA ARG A 268 60.10 2.90 -15.38
C ARG A 268 60.61 1.45 -15.52
N PRO A 269 59.72 0.54 -15.99
CA PRO A 269 60.07 -0.87 -16.23
C PRO A 269 61.08 -1.06 -17.34
#